data_d96851545dd354569e21470cb39baf0b
#
_entry.id   d96851545dd354569e21470cb39baf0b
#
_cell.length_a   1.000
_cell.length_b   1.000
_cell.length_c   1.000
_cell.angle_alpha   90.00
_cell.angle_beta   90.00
_cell.angle_gamma   90.00
#
_symmetry.space_group_name_H-M   'P 1'
#
loop_
_entity.id
_entity.type
_entity.pdbx_description
1 polymer ?
#
loop_
_entity_poly.entity_id
_entity_poly.type
_entity_poly.pdbx_seq_one_letter_code
_entity_poly.pdbx_strand_id
1 'polypeptide(L)'
;YGDNKKICTYDGELLFTDYGISGNVVFNISFVMPLYKDVEFEIDFMEKFDYNELYEMLKERKKIMSHLTMENYFNGMINKKLGQFLSKVSGIEKLSKPVKDLNDSEIRKLCTVLKKYRVKILETTGFKNAQVTAGGVSLEEVNTETLESKIVKGLYFSGEVLDVYGECGGFNLQWAWASGYIAGENAAK
;
A
#
# COMPACT_ATOMS: atom_id res chain seq x y z
N TYR A 1 9.60 -1.19 -0.15
CA TYR A 1 11.01 -1.56 -0.11
C TYR A 1 11.13 -2.93 0.53
N GLY A 2 11.98 -3.78 -0.02
CA GLY A 2 12.42 -5.05 0.56
C GLY A 2 13.94 -5.06 0.59
N ASP A 3 14.53 -5.35 1.76
CA ASP A 3 15.99 -5.37 1.98
C ASP A 3 16.68 -4.09 1.42
N ASN A 4 16.10 -2.92 1.70
CA ASN A 4 16.52 -1.59 1.27
C ASN A 4 16.42 -1.30 -0.25
N LYS A 5 15.78 -2.16 -1.04
CA LYS A 5 15.53 -1.90 -2.48
C LYS A 5 14.07 -1.57 -2.71
N LYS A 6 13.78 -0.60 -3.58
CA LYS A 6 12.43 -0.34 -4.03
C LYS A 6 11.96 -1.51 -4.91
N ILE A 7 10.87 -2.15 -4.51
CA ILE A 7 10.32 -3.33 -5.18
C ILE A 7 9.17 -2.96 -6.10
N CYS A 8 8.17 -2.25 -5.57
CA CYS A 8 6.98 -1.84 -6.30
C CYS A 8 6.42 -0.53 -5.75
N THR A 9 5.46 0.03 -6.45
CA THR A 9 4.68 1.19 -6.03
C THR A 9 3.24 0.93 -6.43
N TYR A 10 2.31 1.25 -5.54
CA TYR A 10 0.87 1.20 -5.79
C TYR A 10 0.22 2.48 -5.28
N ASP A 11 -0.74 2.97 -6.04
CA ASP A 11 -1.55 4.13 -5.70
C ASP A 11 -2.94 3.66 -5.27
N GLY A 12 -3.54 4.35 -4.32
CA GLY A 12 -4.90 4.03 -3.87
C GLY A 12 -5.16 4.39 -2.41
N GLU A 13 -6.21 3.82 -1.86
CA GLU A 13 -6.66 4.10 -0.51
C GLU A 13 -5.87 3.31 0.53
N LEU A 14 -5.29 4.05 1.50
CA LEU A 14 -4.61 3.50 2.67
C LEU A 14 -5.46 3.74 3.91
N LEU A 15 -5.72 2.68 4.67
CA LEU A 15 -6.45 2.72 5.93
C LEU A 15 -5.49 2.52 7.11
N PHE A 16 -5.59 3.41 8.09
CA PHE A 16 -4.93 3.25 9.40
C PHE A 16 -5.92 2.60 10.36
N THR A 17 -5.52 1.50 10.97
CA THR A 17 -6.32 0.71 11.91
C THR A 17 -5.62 0.60 13.26
N ASP A 18 -6.28 0.05 14.27
CA ASP A 18 -5.69 -0.14 15.60
C ASP A 18 -4.54 -1.18 15.60
N TYR A 19 -4.51 -2.06 14.61
CA TYR A 19 -3.48 -3.10 14.47
C TYR A 19 -2.43 -2.80 13.40
N GLY A 20 -2.55 -1.70 12.64
CA GLY A 20 -1.58 -1.33 11.59
C GLY A 20 -2.19 -0.61 10.41
N ILE A 21 -1.74 -0.96 9.21
CA ILE A 21 -2.22 -0.38 7.95
C ILE A 21 -2.97 -1.43 7.13
N SER A 22 -3.97 -0.99 6.37
CA SER A 22 -4.84 -1.80 5.52
C SER A 22 -5.27 -1.00 4.29
N GLY A 23 -6.23 -1.51 3.53
CA GLY A 23 -6.73 -0.90 2.31
C GLY A 23 -6.23 -1.63 1.06
N ASN A 24 -6.79 -1.28 -0.09
CA ASN A 24 -6.51 -1.96 -1.36
C ASN A 24 -5.02 -1.93 -1.74
N VAL A 25 -4.33 -0.82 -1.48
CA VAL A 25 -2.87 -0.71 -1.73
C VAL A 25 -2.06 -1.67 -0.87
N VAL A 26 -2.48 -1.89 0.39
CA VAL A 26 -1.79 -2.83 1.29
C VAL A 26 -2.03 -4.26 0.84
N PHE A 27 -3.25 -4.62 0.41
CA PHE A 27 -3.52 -5.95 -0.14
C PHE A 27 -2.68 -6.21 -1.39
N ASN A 28 -2.64 -5.26 -2.32
CA ASN A 28 -1.88 -5.40 -3.57
C ASN A 28 -0.37 -5.53 -3.35
N ILE A 29 0.17 -4.94 -2.28
CA ILE A 29 1.63 -4.93 -2.03
C ILE A 29 2.07 -6.00 -1.02
N SER A 30 1.14 -6.62 -0.30
CA SER A 30 1.44 -7.55 0.81
C SER A 30 2.16 -8.83 0.37
N PHE A 31 2.11 -9.19 -0.91
CA PHE A 31 2.83 -10.34 -1.46
C PHE A 31 4.35 -10.26 -1.28
N VAL A 32 4.91 -9.06 -1.06
CA VAL A 32 6.35 -8.89 -0.82
C VAL A 32 6.79 -9.43 0.55
N MET A 33 5.87 -9.58 1.51
CA MET A 33 6.22 -9.99 2.88
C MET A 33 6.97 -11.33 2.97
N PRO A 34 6.56 -12.41 2.28
CA PRO A 34 7.30 -13.66 2.33
C PRO A 34 8.61 -13.66 1.53
N LEU A 35 8.83 -12.65 0.67
CA LEU A 35 9.98 -12.61 -0.22
C LEU A 35 11.19 -11.89 0.35
N TYR A 36 11.01 -11.04 1.38
CA TYR A 36 12.05 -10.18 1.96
C TYR A 36 12.02 -10.22 3.47
N LYS A 37 13.21 -10.07 4.09
CA LYS A 37 13.36 -10.09 5.57
C LYS A 37 12.99 -8.75 6.20
N ASP A 38 13.40 -7.66 5.56
CA ASP A 38 13.12 -6.31 6.02
C ASP A 38 12.23 -5.60 5.02
N VAL A 39 10.96 -5.41 5.39
CA VAL A 39 9.97 -4.73 4.53
C VAL A 39 9.61 -3.39 5.15
N GLU A 40 9.71 -2.34 4.34
CA GLU A 40 9.27 -0.99 4.67
C GLU A 40 8.33 -0.46 3.60
N PHE A 41 7.26 0.18 4.02
CA PHE A 41 6.41 0.97 3.13
C PHE A 41 6.78 2.44 3.27
N GLU A 42 7.04 3.09 2.14
CA GLU A 42 7.21 4.54 2.06
C GLU A 42 5.92 5.13 1.50
N ILE A 43 5.28 5.99 2.27
CA ILE A 43 3.96 6.55 1.98
C ILE A 43 4.14 7.99 1.53
N ASP A 44 3.61 8.32 0.35
CA ASP A 44 3.45 9.68 -0.16
C ASP A 44 1.99 10.11 0.02
N PHE A 45 1.74 11.01 0.96
CA PHE A 45 0.39 11.54 1.22
C PHE A 45 0.00 12.67 0.26
N MET A 46 0.96 13.15 -0.55
CA MET A 46 0.81 14.33 -1.41
C MET A 46 1.34 14.07 -2.82
N GLU A 47 0.95 12.95 -3.40
CA GLU A 47 1.40 12.44 -4.69
C GLU A 47 1.34 13.47 -5.82
N LYS A 48 0.25 14.29 -5.85
CA LYS A 48 0.01 15.30 -6.90
C LYS A 48 1.00 16.47 -6.90
N PHE A 49 1.83 16.59 -5.87
CA PHE A 49 2.81 17.66 -5.72
C PHE A 49 4.22 17.09 -5.71
N ASP A 50 5.14 17.70 -6.43
CA ASP A 50 6.55 17.49 -6.16
C ASP A 50 6.96 18.16 -4.82
N TYR A 51 8.21 17.92 -4.40
CA TYR A 51 8.68 18.45 -3.12
C TYR A 51 8.66 19.98 -3.07
N ASN A 52 9.04 20.65 -4.16
CA ASN A 52 9.13 22.11 -4.20
C ASN A 52 7.74 22.75 -4.27
N GLU A 53 6.85 22.20 -5.07
CA GLU A 53 5.44 22.60 -5.14
C GLU A 53 4.76 22.47 -3.78
N LEU A 54 4.97 21.35 -3.09
CA LEU A 54 4.45 21.13 -1.74
C LEU A 54 5.02 22.15 -0.74
N TYR A 55 6.33 22.42 -0.82
CA TYR A 55 6.97 23.39 0.06
C TYR A 55 6.39 24.80 -0.13
N GLU A 56 6.28 25.29 -1.37
CA GLU A 56 5.69 26.60 -1.64
C GLU A 56 4.21 26.65 -1.24
N MET A 57 3.45 25.61 -1.51
CA MET A 57 2.05 25.48 -1.08
C MET A 57 1.91 25.57 0.45
N LEU A 58 2.77 24.88 1.21
CA LEU A 58 2.75 24.96 2.66
C LEU A 58 3.17 26.34 3.19
N LYS A 59 4.09 27.04 2.52
CA LYS A 59 4.43 28.43 2.84
C LYS A 59 3.26 29.38 2.64
N GLU A 60 2.58 29.29 1.52
CA GLU A 60 1.38 30.11 1.27
C GLU A 60 0.28 29.76 2.28
N ARG A 61 0.07 28.49 2.56
CA ARG A 61 -0.87 28.04 3.57
C ARG A 61 -0.56 28.59 4.96
N LYS A 62 0.72 28.68 5.34
CA LYS A 62 1.16 29.33 6.58
C LYS A 62 0.67 30.77 6.67
N LYS A 63 0.74 31.54 5.57
CA LYS A 63 0.26 32.94 5.55
C LYS A 63 -1.26 33.00 5.75
N ILE A 64 -2.00 32.20 5.00
CA ILE A 64 -3.47 32.14 5.04
C ILE A 64 -3.97 31.69 6.42
N MET A 65 -3.35 30.66 6.97
CA MET A 65 -3.74 30.02 8.23
C MET A 65 -2.99 30.58 9.46
N SER A 66 -2.37 31.75 9.34
CA SER A 66 -1.52 32.36 10.37
C SER A 66 -2.24 32.59 11.72
N HIS A 67 -3.56 32.70 11.70
CA HIS A 67 -4.42 32.87 12.87
C HIS A 67 -4.73 31.54 13.60
N LEU A 68 -4.37 30.40 13.04
CA LEU A 68 -4.62 29.07 13.59
C LEU A 68 -3.41 28.56 14.38
N THR A 69 -3.61 27.39 15.01
CA THR A 69 -2.56 26.56 15.58
C THR A 69 -2.29 25.34 14.70
N MET A 70 -1.19 24.66 14.95
CA MET A 70 -0.82 23.42 14.22
C MET A 70 -1.87 22.32 14.35
N GLU A 71 -2.68 22.35 15.42
CA GLU A 71 -3.82 21.43 15.58
C GLU A 71 -4.77 21.43 14.36
N ASN A 72 -4.93 22.59 13.73
CA ASN A 72 -5.87 22.78 12.62
C ASN A 72 -5.20 23.13 11.29
N TYR A 73 -3.87 23.16 11.24
CA TYR A 73 -3.12 23.56 10.05
C TYR A 73 -3.45 22.75 8.80
N PHE A 74 -3.69 21.45 8.95
CA PHE A 74 -3.99 20.55 7.84
C PHE A 74 -5.48 20.36 7.54
N ASN A 75 -6.37 21.05 8.24
CA ASN A 75 -7.82 20.98 7.98
C ASN A 75 -8.13 21.34 6.52
N GLY A 76 -8.95 20.50 5.84
CA GLY A 76 -9.29 20.67 4.43
C GLY A 76 -8.21 20.21 3.44
N MET A 77 -7.08 19.66 3.93
CA MET A 77 -6.01 19.12 3.11
C MET A 77 -5.87 17.59 3.30
N ILE A 78 -5.78 17.15 4.55
CA ILE A 78 -5.77 15.75 4.95
C ILE A 78 -6.63 15.54 6.18
N ASN A 79 -6.88 14.28 6.57
CA ASN A 79 -7.60 13.98 7.80
C ASN A 79 -6.96 14.67 9.01
N LYS A 80 -7.77 15.29 9.89
CA LYS A 80 -7.28 16.07 11.05
C LYS A 80 -6.33 15.28 11.93
N LYS A 81 -6.70 14.04 12.32
CA LYS A 81 -5.85 13.19 13.18
C LYS A 81 -4.53 12.84 12.51
N LEU A 82 -4.57 12.54 11.20
CA LEU A 82 -3.38 12.28 10.41
C LEU A 82 -2.47 13.52 10.36
N GLY A 83 -3.01 14.69 10.08
CA GLY A 83 -2.24 15.95 10.07
C GLY A 83 -1.58 16.25 11.41
N GLN A 84 -2.28 16.04 12.52
CA GLN A 84 -1.74 16.18 13.87
C GLN A 84 -0.60 15.18 14.14
N PHE A 85 -0.77 13.93 13.73
CA PHE A 85 0.24 12.89 13.85
C PHE A 85 1.50 13.24 13.05
N LEU A 86 1.35 13.57 11.75
CA LEU A 86 2.47 13.93 10.87
C LEU A 86 3.19 15.21 11.35
N SER A 87 2.48 16.17 11.94
CA SER A 87 3.10 17.33 12.59
C SER A 87 4.03 16.91 13.72
N LYS A 88 3.59 16.01 14.59
CA LYS A 88 4.44 15.49 15.68
C LYS A 88 5.65 14.72 15.17
N VAL A 89 5.45 13.86 14.18
CA VAL A 89 6.54 13.09 13.53
C VAL A 89 7.57 14.02 12.89
N SER A 90 7.16 15.16 12.34
CA SER A 90 8.07 16.17 11.78
C SER A 90 8.87 16.97 12.84
N GLY A 91 8.60 16.74 14.13
CA GLY A 91 9.25 17.42 15.25
C GLY A 91 8.47 18.60 15.83
N ILE A 92 7.22 18.81 15.42
CA ILE A 92 6.35 19.84 16.00
C ILE A 92 5.52 19.19 17.12
N GLU A 93 6.12 19.05 18.28
CA GLU A 93 5.51 18.34 19.42
C GLU A 93 4.24 19.02 19.96
N LYS A 94 4.25 20.36 20.03
CA LYS A 94 3.15 21.16 20.58
C LYS A 94 2.18 21.57 19.48
N LEU A 95 1.05 20.91 19.38
CA LEU A 95 -0.01 21.25 18.43
C LEU A 95 -0.65 22.62 18.69
N SER A 96 -0.49 23.18 19.92
CA SER A 96 -0.89 24.56 20.26
C SER A 96 0.05 25.62 19.67
N LYS A 97 1.17 25.25 19.03
CA LYS A 97 2.07 26.19 18.37
C LYS A 97 1.31 26.99 17.32
N PRO A 98 1.37 28.35 17.35
CA PRO A 98 0.77 29.17 16.30
C PRO A 98 1.39 28.87 14.93
N VAL A 99 0.57 28.78 13.90
CA VAL A 99 1.02 28.52 12.52
C VAL A 99 1.98 29.60 12.02
N LYS A 100 1.75 30.87 12.40
CA LYS A 100 2.64 32.00 12.06
C LYS A 100 4.09 31.80 12.52
N ASP A 101 4.31 31.02 13.58
CA ASP A 101 5.62 30.78 14.18
C ASP A 101 6.38 29.59 13.56
N LEU A 102 5.82 28.94 12.53
CA LEU A 102 6.54 27.94 11.75
C LEU A 102 7.73 28.59 11.06
N ASN A 103 8.89 27.97 11.16
CA ASN A 103 10.07 28.37 10.42
C ASN A 103 10.26 27.48 9.16
N ASP A 104 11.16 27.88 8.27
CA ASP A 104 11.42 27.19 7.02
C ASP A 104 11.90 25.75 7.22
N SER A 105 12.71 25.51 8.27
CA SER A 105 13.19 24.16 8.59
C SER A 105 12.04 23.22 8.96
N GLU A 106 11.09 23.71 9.73
CA GLU A 106 9.89 22.95 10.12
C GLU A 106 9.00 22.66 8.91
N ILE A 107 8.81 23.64 8.01
CA ILE A 107 8.06 23.41 6.76
C ILE A 107 8.73 22.35 5.91
N ARG A 108 10.07 22.37 5.76
CA ARG A 108 10.83 21.35 5.03
C ARG A 108 10.68 19.96 5.65
N LYS A 109 10.70 19.86 6.99
CA LYS A 109 10.47 18.59 7.69
C LYS A 109 9.04 18.08 7.45
N LEU A 110 8.04 18.96 7.49
CA LEU A 110 6.66 18.62 7.14
C LEU A 110 6.58 18.08 5.71
N CYS A 111 7.20 18.76 4.73
CA CYS A 111 7.26 18.26 3.35
C CYS A 111 7.88 16.86 3.27
N THR A 112 9.00 16.65 3.96
CA THR A 112 9.70 15.36 3.96
C THR A 112 8.79 14.26 4.52
N VAL A 113 8.12 14.50 5.64
CA VAL A 113 7.22 13.53 6.26
C VAL A 113 5.98 13.29 5.39
N LEU A 114 5.43 14.31 4.75
CA LEU A 114 4.28 14.19 3.86
C LEU A 114 4.59 13.40 2.58
N LYS A 115 5.82 13.52 2.07
CA LYS A 115 6.27 12.86 0.82
C LYS A 115 6.89 11.50 1.03
N LYS A 116 7.49 11.22 2.20
CA LYS A 116 8.32 10.03 2.42
C LYS A 116 8.18 9.50 3.85
N TYR A 117 6.95 9.26 4.28
CA TYR A 117 6.73 8.65 5.59
C TYR A 117 6.98 7.15 5.53
N ARG A 118 7.97 6.67 6.27
CA ARG A 118 8.33 5.25 6.29
C ARG A 118 7.73 4.52 7.47
N VAL A 119 7.19 3.34 7.18
CA VAL A 119 6.62 2.42 8.16
C VAL A 119 7.30 1.06 7.99
N LYS A 120 7.94 0.58 9.03
CA LYS A 120 8.45 -0.80 9.05
C LYS A 120 7.28 -1.75 9.22
N ILE A 121 7.20 -2.75 8.34
CA ILE A 121 6.17 -3.79 8.40
C ILE A 121 6.75 -4.96 9.16
N LEU A 122 6.09 -5.36 10.23
CA LEU A 122 6.56 -6.42 11.12
C LEU A 122 6.06 -7.79 10.66
N GLU A 123 4.76 -7.86 10.35
CA GLU A 123 4.09 -9.09 9.94
C GLU A 123 2.78 -8.81 9.19
N THR A 124 2.21 -9.82 8.59
CA THR A 124 0.84 -9.81 8.07
C THR A 124 -0.13 -10.33 9.13
N THR A 125 -1.44 -10.11 8.93
CA THR A 125 -2.48 -10.66 9.82
C THR A 125 -2.70 -12.17 9.62
N GLY A 126 -1.92 -12.80 8.74
CA GLY A 126 -1.92 -14.24 8.48
C GLY A 126 -3.13 -14.73 7.68
N PHE A 127 -3.15 -16.05 7.41
CA PHE A 127 -4.17 -16.70 6.57
C PHE A 127 -5.61 -16.50 7.04
N LYS A 128 -5.84 -16.32 8.34
CA LYS A 128 -7.20 -16.13 8.87
C LYS A 128 -7.89 -14.89 8.29
N ASN A 129 -7.13 -13.87 7.91
CA ASN A 129 -7.63 -12.62 7.37
C ASN A 129 -7.21 -12.40 5.90
N ALA A 130 -6.50 -13.34 5.30
CA ALA A 130 -6.09 -13.25 3.91
C ALA A 130 -7.32 -13.32 2.99
N GLN A 131 -7.37 -12.43 2.00
CA GLN A 131 -8.38 -12.45 0.93
C GLN A 131 -7.86 -13.18 -0.30
N VAL A 132 -6.54 -13.18 -0.50
CA VAL A 132 -5.82 -13.82 -1.62
C VAL A 132 -4.51 -14.36 -1.07
N THR A 133 -4.05 -15.47 -1.62
CA THR A 133 -2.79 -16.12 -1.25
C THR A 133 -1.79 -16.00 -2.40
N ALA A 134 -0.59 -15.57 -2.12
CA ALA A 134 0.53 -15.63 -3.05
C ALA A 134 1.26 -16.98 -2.87
N GLY A 135 1.71 -17.57 -3.99
CA GLY A 135 2.26 -18.92 -4.04
C GLY A 135 1.21 -19.95 -4.41
N GLY A 136 1.67 -21.17 -4.71
CA GLY A 136 0.80 -22.26 -5.17
C GLY A 136 1.55 -23.25 -6.05
N VAL A 137 0.80 -24.00 -6.87
CA VAL A 137 1.35 -24.91 -7.88
C VAL A 137 2.04 -24.08 -8.96
N SER A 138 3.32 -24.38 -9.23
CA SER A 138 4.11 -23.67 -10.23
C SER A 138 3.49 -23.81 -11.63
N LEU A 139 3.36 -22.70 -12.33
CA LEU A 139 2.87 -22.69 -13.72
C LEU A 139 3.81 -23.43 -14.69
N GLU A 140 5.08 -23.63 -14.33
CA GLU A 140 6.04 -24.40 -15.12
C GLU A 140 5.65 -25.88 -15.17
N GLU A 141 4.94 -26.39 -14.15
CA GLU A 141 4.48 -27.76 -14.02
C GLU A 141 3.06 -27.98 -14.56
N VAL A 142 2.44 -26.95 -15.12
CA VAL A 142 1.07 -26.99 -15.64
C VAL A 142 1.04 -26.63 -17.11
N ASN A 143 0.24 -27.33 -17.90
CA ASN A 143 -0.06 -26.93 -19.27
C ASN A 143 -0.98 -25.71 -19.25
N THR A 144 -0.51 -24.58 -19.76
CA THR A 144 -1.23 -23.29 -19.70
C THR A 144 -2.47 -23.22 -20.61
N GLU A 145 -2.60 -24.15 -21.58
CA GLU A 145 -3.77 -24.21 -22.46
C GLU A 145 -4.89 -25.08 -21.89
N THR A 146 -4.54 -26.16 -21.18
CA THR A 146 -5.49 -27.16 -20.68
C THR A 146 -5.65 -27.14 -19.16
N LEU A 147 -4.70 -26.53 -18.45
CA LEU A 147 -4.53 -26.57 -17.00
C LEU A 147 -4.31 -27.98 -16.41
N GLU A 148 -3.90 -28.92 -17.26
CA GLU A 148 -3.47 -30.25 -16.84
C GLU A 148 -2.04 -30.22 -16.28
N SER A 149 -1.80 -31.02 -15.24
CA SER A 149 -0.45 -31.26 -14.72
C SER A 149 0.45 -31.86 -15.80
N LYS A 150 1.67 -31.35 -15.97
CA LYS A 150 2.70 -31.97 -16.81
C LYS A 150 3.33 -33.19 -16.14
N ILE A 151 3.12 -33.36 -14.82
CA ILE A 151 3.72 -34.44 -14.03
C ILE A 151 2.75 -35.60 -13.87
N VAL A 152 1.48 -35.31 -13.60
CA VAL A 152 0.43 -36.31 -13.30
C VAL A 152 -0.67 -36.19 -14.33
N LYS A 153 -0.74 -37.17 -15.28
CA LYS A 153 -1.78 -37.21 -16.30
C LYS A 153 -3.18 -37.32 -15.69
N GLY A 154 -4.13 -36.53 -16.19
CA GLY A 154 -5.49 -36.49 -15.75
C GLY A 154 -5.74 -35.65 -14.50
N LEU A 155 -4.71 -34.99 -13.94
CA LEU A 155 -4.82 -34.05 -12.86
C LEU A 155 -4.91 -32.62 -13.40
N TYR A 156 -5.97 -31.92 -13.11
CA TYR A 156 -6.21 -30.54 -13.54
C TYR A 156 -6.25 -29.59 -12.34
N PHE A 157 -5.83 -28.35 -12.55
CA PHE A 157 -5.82 -27.31 -11.54
C PHE A 157 -6.68 -26.12 -11.97
N SER A 158 -7.32 -25.43 -11.00
CA SER A 158 -8.04 -24.19 -11.29
C SER A 158 -8.03 -23.24 -10.10
N GLY A 159 -8.15 -21.94 -10.37
CA GLY A 159 -8.24 -20.92 -9.35
C GLY A 159 -6.94 -20.69 -8.58
N GLU A 160 -7.08 -20.37 -7.33
CA GLU A 160 -6.01 -19.86 -6.46
C GLU A 160 -5.00 -20.94 -6.01
N VAL A 161 -5.27 -22.21 -6.28
CA VAL A 161 -4.29 -23.29 -6.04
C VAL A 161 -3.06 -23.15 -6.96
N LEU A 162 -3.23 -22.53 -8.12
CA LEU A 162 -2.13 -22.14 -9.00
C LEU A 162 -1.43 -20.90 -8.46
N ASP A 163 -0.12 -20.78 -8.68
CA ASP A 163 0.64 -19.57 -8.32
C ASP A 163 0.30 -18.41 -9.27
N VAL A 164 -0.97 -17.99 -9.17
CA VAL A 164 -1.55 -16.84 -9.90
C VAL A 164 -2.37 -16.02 -8.92
N TYR A 165 -1.95 -14.80 -8.72
CA TYR A 165 -2.67 -13.84 -7.91
C TYR A 165 -2.71 -12.47 -8.60
N GLY A 166 -3.89 -11.88 -8.66
CA GLY A 166 -4.13 -10.58 -9.28
C GLY A 166 -4.38 -9.51 -8.23
N GLU A 167 -4.36 -8.27 -8.69
CA GLU A 167 -4.69 -7.10 -7.87
C GLU A 167 -6.14 -7.15 -7.35
N CYS A 168 -6.41 -6.38 -6.29
CA CYS A 168 -7.78 -6.13 -5.84
C CYS A 168 -8.61 -5.48 -6.96
N GLY A 169 -9.84 -5.99 -7.19
CA GLY A 169 -10.69 -5.47 -8.26
C GLY A 169 -11.44 -6.55 -9.06
N GLY A 170 -11.54 -7.78 -8.52
CA GLY A 170 -12.27 -8.88 -9.15
C GLY A 170 -11.43 -9.78 -10.05
N PHE A 171 -10.15 -9.47 -10.28
CA PHE A 171 -9.26 -10.27 -11.14
C PHE A 171 -9.11 -11.72 -10.64
N ASN A 172 -9.01 -11.93 -9.34
CA ASN A 172 -8.88 -13.28 -8.75
C ASN A 172 -10.14 -14.12 -8.93
N LEU A 173 -11.33 -13.52 -8.83
CA LEU A 173 -12.59 -14.19 -9.14
C LEU A 173 -12.70 -14.51 -10.63
N GLN A 174 -12.33 -13.58 -11.49
CA GLN A 174 -12.31 -13.82 -12.94
C GLN A 174 -11.36 -14.94 -13.31
N TRP A 175 -10.18 -14.99 -12.69
CA TRP A 175 -9.23 -16.09 -12.84
C TRP A 175 -9.83 -17.44 -12.40
N ALA A 176 -10.48 -17.48 -11.23
CA ALA A 176 -11.11 -18.69 -10.73
C ALA A 176 -12.17 -19.24 -11.70
N TRP A 177 -12.99 -18.38 -12.28
CA TRP A 177 -14.02 -18.77 -13.26
C TRP A 177 -13.40 -19.22 -14.58
N ALA A 178 -12.46 -18.46 -15.15
CA ALA A 178 -11.84 -18.79 -16.42
C ALA A 178 -11.04 -20.08 -16.34
N SER A 179 -10.21 -20.22 -15.30
CA SER A 179 -9.42 -21.45 -15.10
C SER A 179 -10.27 -22.66 -14.79
N GLY A 180 -11.35 -22.49 -14.01
CA GLY A 180 -12.32 -23.56 -13.76
C GLY A 180 -13.01 -24.05 -15.03
N TYR A 181 -13.40 -23.13 -15.91
CA TYR A 181 -13.98 -23.46 -17.21
C TYR A 181 -13.00 -24.25 -18.09
N ILE A 182 -11.76 -23.75 -18.24
CA ILE A 182 -10.72 -24.39 -19.07
C ILE A 182 -10.39 -25.78 -18.53
N ALA A 183 -10.14 -25.91 -17.24
CA ALA A 183 -9.83 -27.19 -16.61
C ALA A 183 -10.99 -28.20 -16.78
N GLY A 184 -12.23 -27.77 -16.54
CA GLY A 184 -13.43 -28.62 -16.67
C GLY A 184 -13.67 -29.09 -18.09
N GLU A 185 -13.54 -28.19 -19.08
CA GLU A 185 -13.70 -28.56 -20.50
C GLU A 185 -12.65 -29.60 -20.96
N ASN A 186 -11.42 -29.49 -20.50
CA ASN A 186 -10.36 -30.41 -20.88
C ASN A 186 -10.39 -31.70 -20.07
N ALA A 187 -10.80 -31.69 -18.83
CA ALA A 187 -10.98 -32.90 -18.02
C ALA A 187 -12.12 -33.79 -18.51
N ALA A 188 -13.08 -33.24 -19.27
CA ALA A 188 -14.23 -33.98 -19.81
C ALA A 188 -13.96 -34.65 -21.19
N LYS A 189 -12.80 -34.38 -21.77
CA LYS A 189 -12.37 -35.01 -23.06
C LYS A 189 -11.64 -36.31 -22.82
#